data_89e9ae2e2d9abda17d2dbe60134d2512
#
_entry.id   89e9ae2e2d9abda17d2dbe60134d2512
#
_cell.length_a   1.000
_cell.length_b   1.000
_cell.length_c   1.000
_cell.angle_alpha   90.00
_cell.angle_beta   90.00
_cell.angle_gamma   90.00
#
_symmetry.space_group_name_H-M   'P 1'
#
loop_
_entity.id
_entity.type
_entity.pdbx_description
1 polymer ?
#
loop_
_entity_poly.entity_id
_entity_poly.type
_entity_poly.pdbx_seq_one_letter_code
_entity_poly.pdbx_strand_id
1 'polypeptide(L)'
;MLSRVNELSPKVPFEDNDGTAVGKLILESMYTKGRVYHSMNHVFNITQNCAIHKHPLLVLATLFHDVIYYSVDKTFKTSQLELFDGVLAFEDDNDNDTNTNNCNGNGNTDSDKHERQLHQPLMLSTEAEKDPLIFMVMRLFDMKSGMPLPTSGTNEFLSAIIGVRVLSRWLSLPQLMQITVQIEGTIPFRPANADGKTAMDRLYDRLIKVATDQSEDWLTKSIHLAATMANSDLCSFDTSDRDFFLDSNWSLIPEFRPAMLDENCSLREYYDEFLALEGKTKFLHSVVPSIFQVFRNVPSDEELADKQAKTRMNLNLANDYGQVRRLQLFVLMEFVTIVGEDPDTISGRPFLSMEIPQSHFSRNDEDQIQNQDEIRELLFVGRKTGFPWDPSRCLLGAYLYDKLGKNGIDRAVEVGKNQAPGGGDLLMHLPKEVVATVASSLGGVLPSRAEAFLEIPNKLGKN
;
A
#
# COMPACT_ATOMS: atom_id res chain seq x y z
N MET A 1 6.97 13.07 -20.38
CA MET A 1 8.05 13.85 -19.70
C MET A 1 8.63 14.93 -20.61
N LEU A 2 9.16 14.61 -21.79
CA LEU A 2 9.84 15.54 -22.73
C LEU A 2 9.10 16.88 -22.92
N SER A 3 7.84 16.83 -23.36
CA SER A 3 7.05 18.05 -23.59
C SER A 3 6.90 18.90 -22.32
N ARG A 4 6.72 18.27 -21.17
CA ARG A 4 6.51 18.96 -19.89
C ARG A 4 7.75 19.65 -19.37
N VAL A 5 8.95 19.07 -19.54
CA VAL A 5 10.21 19.72 -19.19
C VAL A 5 10.45 20.92 -20.09
N ASN A 6 10.21 20.80 -21.39
CA ASN A 6 10.41 21.87 -22.35
C ASN A 6 9.43 23.05 -22.15
N GLU A 7 8.21 22.81 -21.64
CA GLU A 7 7.27 23.88 -21.23
C GLU A 7 7.81 24.75 -20.09
N LEU A 8 8.75 24.25 -19.29
CA LEU A 8 9.35 24.95 -18.15
C LEU A 8 10.51 25.89 -18.51
N SER A 9 10.81 26.06 -19.79
CA SER A 9 11.96 26.85 -20.26
C SER A 9 13.26 26.39 -19.60
N PRO A 10 13.70 25.15 -19.85
CA PRO A 10 14.84 24.55 -19.18
C PRO A 10 16.13 25.31 -19.51
N LYS A 11 17.13 25.24 -18.60
CA LYS A 11 18.47 25.84 -18.76
C LYS A 11 19.19 25.36 -20.02
N VAL A 12 18.97 24.10 -20.36
CA VAL A 12 19.42 23.45 -21.61
C VAL A 12 18.27 22.64 -22.17
N PRO A 13 18.16 22.44 -23.50
CA PRO A 13 17.12 21.62 -24.08
C PRO A 13 17.08 20.21 -23.47
N PHE A 14 15.88 19.72 -23.21
CA PHE A 14 15.66 18.34 -22.79
C PHE A 14 15.36 17.51 -24.03
N GLU A 15 16.25 16.58 -24.34
CA GLU A 15 16.22 15.79 -25.57
C GLU A 15 15.61 14.39 -25.37
N ASP A 16 15.32 13.65 -26.43
CA ASP A 16 14.75 12.31 -26.37
C ASP A 16 15.64 11.33 -25.60
N ASN A 17 16.96 11.43 -25.77
CA ASN A 17 17.93 10.59 -25.05
C ASN A 17 17.89 10.86 -23.55
N ASP A 18 17.76 12.12 -23.12
CA ASP A 18 17.62 12.51 -21.71
C ASP A 18 16.33 11.89 -21.13
N GLY A 19 15.23 12.01 -21.89
CA GLY A 19 13.94 11.42 -21.52
C GLY A 19 13.98 9.91 -21.37
N THR A 20 14.73 9.24 -22.25
CA THR A 20 14.95 7.80 -22.19
C THR A 20 15.77 7.41 -20.96
N ALA A 21 16.85 8.12 -20.66
CA ALA A 21 17.72 7.85 -19.50
C ALA A 21 16.98 8.04 -18.18
N VAL A 22 16.25 9.16 -18.05
CA VAL A 22 15.44 9.46 -16.85
C VAL A 22 14.30 8.45 -16.71
N GLY A 23 13.60 8.13 -17.80
CA GLY A 23 12.55 7.13 -17.81
C GLY A 23 13.05 5.75 -17.40
N LYS A 24 14.22 5.34 -17.87
CA LYS A 24 14.87 4.08 -17.49
C LYS A 24 15.18 4.06 -16.00
N LEU A 25 15.77 5.11 -15.44
CA LEU A 25 16.06 5.21 -14.00
C LEU A 25 14.78 5.03 -13.17
N ILE A 26 13.69 5.73 -13.51
CA ILE A 26 12.41 5.64 -12.81
C ILE A 26 11.85 4.21 -12.90
N LEU A 27 11.78 3.65 -14.11
CA LEU A 27 11.26 2.30 -14.32
C LEU A 27 12.06 1.24 -13.55
N GLU A 28 13.38 1.29 -13.64
CA GLU A 28 14.25 0.35 -12.92
C GLU A 28 14.11 0.49 -11.40
N SER A 29 13.91 1.72 -10.88
CA SER A 29 13.71 1.98 -9.47
C SER A 29 12.39 1.42 -8.96
N MET A 30 11.34 1.52 -9.75
CA MET A 30 9.98 1.11 -9.35
C MET A 30 9.65 -0.35 -9.71
N TYR A 31 10.49 -1.00 -10.53
CA TYR A 31 10.27 -2.40 -10.91
C TYR A 31 11.00 -3.34 -9.95
N THR A 32 10.43 -3.53 -8.77
CA THR A 32 10.93 -4.48 -7.77
C THR A 32 9.84 -5.49 -7.40
N LYS A 33 10.24 -6.72 -7.05
CA LYS A 33 9.31 -7.80 -6.73
C LYS A 33 8.38 -7.47 -5.55
N GLY A 34 8.84 -6.64 -4.62
CA GLY A 34 8.07 -6.27 -3.42
C GLY A 34 7.01 -5.20 -3.66
N ARG A 35 7.15 -4.38 -4.72
CA ARG A 35 6.22 -3.28 -5.00
C ARG A 35 5.02 -3.77 -5.83
N VAL A 36 3.88 -3.86 -5.19
CA VAL A 36 2.61 -4.24 -5.84
C VAL A 36 1.72 -3.02 -6.07
N TYR A 37 1.57 -2.17 -5.05
CA TYR A 37 0.81 -0.92 -5.13
C TYR A 37 1.68 0.23 -5.65
N HIS A 38 2.84 0.52 -4.99
CA HIS A 38 3.73 1.63 -5.36
C HIS A 38 4.52 1.31 -6.64
N SER A 39 3.77 1.04 -7.70
CA SER A 39 4.23 0.67 -9.04
C SER A 39 4.01 1.83 -10.03
N MET A 40 4.49 1.67 -11.26
CA MET A 40 4.22 2.65 -12.33
C MET A 40 2.73 2.88 -12.59
N ASN A 41 1.87 1.88 -12.34
CA ASN A 41 0.42 2.06 -12.46
C ASN A 41 -0.13 3.07 -11.45
N HIS A 42 0.36 3.03 -10.20
CA HIS A 42 0.03 4.03 -9.19
C HIS A 42 0.41 5.43 -9.65
N VAL A 43 1.65 5.63 -10.10
CA VAL A 43 2.13 6.92 -10.63
C VAL A 43 1.26 7.42 -11.80
N PHE A 44 0.87 6.54 -12.73
CA PHE A 44 -0.01 6.91 -13.83
C PHE A 44 -1.42 7.27 -13.36
N ASN A 45 -1.97 6.56 -12.39
CA ASN A 45 -3.27 6.87 -11.79
C ASN A 45 -3.27 8.25 -11.14
N ILE A 46 -2.26 8.57 -10.33
CA ILE A 46 -2.11 9.92 -9.75
C ILE A 46 -2.01 10.96 -10.86
N THR A 47 -1.19 10.71 -11.88
CA THR A 47 -1.00 11.63 -13.00
C THR A 47 -2.32 11.89 -13.76
N GLN A 48 -3.19 10.90 -13.90
CA GLN A 48 -4.49 11.05 -14.56
C GLN A 48 -5.49 11.81 -13.68
N ASN A 49 -5.51 11.53 -12.39
CA ASN A 49 -6.48 12.12 -11.47
C ASN A 49 -6.17 13.57 -11.09
N CYS A 50 -4.91 13.92 -11.04
CA CYS A 50 -4.57 15.32 -10.92
C CYS A 50 -4.98 16.00 -12.22
N ALA A 51 -5.73 17.09 -12.19
CA ALA A 51 -5.88 18.02 -13.32
C ALA A 51 -4.52 18.61 -13.77
N ILE A 52 -3.51 17.83 -13.65
CA ILE A 52 -2.07 17.93 -13.79
C ILE A 52 -1.67 18.34 -15.19
N HIS A 53 -2.51 18.05 -16.16
CA HIS A 53 -2.24 18.44 -17.55
C HIS A 53 -1.94 19.93 -17.72
N LYS A 54 -2.17 20.74 -16.68
CA LYS A 54 -1.93 22.19 -16.66
C LYS A 54 -0.67 22.61 -15.90
N HIS A 55 0.00 21.70 -15.13
CA HIS A 55 1.18 22.11 -14.34
C HIS A 55 2.35 21.12 -14.48
N PRO A 56 3.37 21.44 -15.30
CA PRO A 56 4.47 20.54 -15.62
C PRO A 56 5.26 20.01 -14.41
N LEU A 57 5.50 20.88 -13.39
CA LEU A 57 6.25 20.49 -12.19
C LEU A 57 5.51 19.45 -11.35
N LEU A 58 4.17 19.47 -11.37
CA LEU A 58 3.38 18.48 -10.67
C LEU A 58 3.54 17.09 -11.30
N VAL A 59 3.58 17.02 -12.65
CA VAL A 59 3.88 15.76 -13.37
C VAL A 59 5.26 15.23 -13.00
N LEU A 60 6.27 16.12 -12.95
CA LEU A 60 7.62 15.69 -12.60
C LEU A 60 7.69 15.22 -11.14
N ALA A 61 7.10 15.95 -10.20
CA ALA A 61 7.03 15.53 -8.81
C ALA A 61 6.35 14.17 -8.65
N THR A 62 5.23 13.93 -9.34
CA THR A 62 4.53 12.63 -9.36
C THR A 62 5.42 11.50 -9.88
N LEU A 63 6.22 11.74 -10.92
CA LEU A 63 7.11 10.72 -11.46
C LEU A 63 8.24 10.34 -10.49
N PHE A 64 8.63 11.23 -9.58
CA PHE A 64 9.76 11.01 -8.68
C PHE A 64 9.37 10.69 -7.24
N HIS A 65 8.12 10.92 -6.78
CA HIS A 65 7.78 10.85 -5.36
C HIS A 65 8.04 9.49 -4.71
N ASP A 66 7.85 8.40 -5.44
CA ASP A 66 8.03 7.02 -5.00
C ASP A 66 9.20 6.30 -5.70
N VAL A 67 10.13 7.03 -6.31
CA VAL A 67 11.30 6.42 -6.95
C VAL A 67 12.10 5.58 -5.95
N ILE A 68 12.13 6.02 -4.68
CA ILE A 68 12.63 5.23 -3.56
C ILE A 68 11.46 4.84 -2.65
N TYR A 69 11.35 3.54 -2.38
CA TYR A 69 10.43 3.00 -1.38
C TYR A 69 11.19 2.03 -0.48
N TYR A 70 12.11 2.60 0.30
CA TYR A 70 13.11 1.85 1.06
C TYR A 70 12.51 0.83 2.04
N SER A 71 11.35 1.14 2.62
CA SER A 71 10.64 0.22 3.53
C SER A 71 10.26 -1.12 2.87
N VAL A 72 10.09 -1.13 1.54
CA VAL A 72 9.77 -2.32 0.74
C VAL A 72 10.99 -2.86 0.03
N ASP A 73 11.77 -1.99 -0.64
CA ASP A 73 12.90 -2.41 -1.48
C ASP A 73 14.06 -2.99 -0.67
N LYS A 74 14.30 -2.47 0.54
CA LYS A 74 15.37 -2.88 1.47
C LYS A 74 16.80 -2.66 0.97
N THR A 75 16.99 -2.39 -0.32
CA THR A 75 18.30 -2.20 -0.99
C THR A 75 18.25 -1.00 -1.91
N PHE A 76 19.40 -0.52 -2.35
CA PHE A 76 19.53 0.48 -3.41
C PHE A 76 20.24 -0.13 -4.62
N LYS A 77 19.80 0.25 -5.81
CA LYS A 77 20.51 -0.09 -7.06
C LYS A 77 21.76 0.77 -7.21
N THR A 78 22.75 0.29 -7.95
CA THR A 78 24.02 1.03 -8.19
C THR A 78 23.75 2.45 -8.71
N SER A 79 22.83 2.61 -9.67
CA SER A 79 22.45 3.92 -10.20
C SER A 79 21.83 4.88 -9.17
N GLN A 80 21.20 4.35 -8.12
CA GLN A 80 20.68 5.12 -7.00
C GLN A 80 21.78 5.48 -6.01
N LEU A 81 22.71 4.53 -5.73
CA LEU A 81 23.83 4.75 -4.82
C LEU A 81 24.73 5.90 -5.27
N GLU A 82 25.00 5.99 -6.58
CA GLU A 82 25.74 7.12 -7.16
C GLU A 82 25.05 8.47 -6.92
N LEU A 83 23.71 8.48 -6.93
CA LEU A 83 22.91 9.68 -6.62
C LEU A 83 22.85 10.00 -5.13
N PHE A 84 23.25 9.09 -4.24
CA PHE A 84 23.37 9.31 -2.79
C PHE A 84 24.80 9.58 -2.32
N ASP A 85 25.75 9.67 -3.23
CA ASP A 85 27.14 10.02 -2.88
C ASP A 85 27.21 11.34 -2.09
N GLY A 86 27.90 11.31 -0.94
CA GLY A 86 27.97 12.43 0.00
C GLY A 86 26.68 12.72 0.78
N VAL A 87 25.56 12.02 0.51
CA VAL A 87 24.27 12.22 1.20
C VAL A 87 24.08 11.23 2.34
N LEU A 88 24.27 9.94 2.05
CA LEU A 88 24.17 8.88 3.06
C LEU A 88 25.58 8.50 3.56
N ALA A 89 25.67 8.27 4.87
CA ALA A 89 26.84 7.65 5.43
C ALA A 89 26.71 6.12 5.25
N PHE A 90 27.63 5.54 4.50
CA PHE A 90 27.79 4.09 4.40
C PHE A 90 28.95 3.72 5.33
N GLU A 91 28.78 2.67 6.16
CA GLU A 91 29.91 2.12 6.90
C GLU A 91 30.93 1.59 5.87
N ASP A 92 32.16 2.04 5.98
CA ASP A 92 33.23 1.52 5.17
C ASP A 92 33.43 0.03 5.51
N ASP A 93 33.51 -0.83 4.48
CA ASP A 93 33.78 -2.28 4.57
C ASP A 93 35.20 -2.56 5.15
N ASN A 94 35.76 -1.69 5.99
CA ASN A 94 37.10 -1.73 6.55
C ASN A 94 37.21 -2.43 7.91
N ASP A 95 36.17 -3.09 8.41
CA ASP A 95 36.36 -4.00 9.52
C ASP A 95 36.86 -5.36 8.99
N ASN A 96 38.18 -5.53 9.10
CA ASN A 96 38.89 -6.78 8.96
C ASN A 96 38.34 -7.87 9.88
N ASP A 97 37.21 -8.46 9.54
CA ASP A 97 36.81 -9.73 10.12
C ASP A 97 37.48 -10.87 9.33
N THR A 98 38.76 -11.09 9.69
CA THR A 98 39.55 -12.30 9.34
C THR A 98 38.98 -13.48 10.11
N ASN A 99 37.73 -13.91 9.83
CA ASN A 99 37.30 -15.24 10.29
C ASN A 99 36.03 -15.72 9.55
N THR A 100 36.18 -16.15 8.29
CA THR A 100 35.26 -17.13 7.69
C THR A 100 36.04 -18.05 6.76
N ASN A 101 36.61 -19.07 7.35
CA ASN A 101 36.89 -20.30 6.64
C ASN A 101 35.58 -21.07 6.42
N ASN A 102 35.41 -21.56 5.21
CA ASN A 102 34.48 -22.60 4.74
C ASN A 102 33.02 -22.20 4.44
N CYS A 103 32.77 -21.94 3.17
CA CYS A 103 31.66 -22.60 2.48
C CYS A 103 32.01 -22.76 0.98
N ASN A 104 32.34 -23.97 0.59
CA ASN A 104 32.32 -24.42 -0.81
C ASN A 104 30.85 -24.48 -1.29
N GLY A 105 30.56 -23.75 -2.32
CA GLY A 105 29.24 -23.84 -2.99
C GLY A 105 29.35 -23.29 -4.41
N ASN A 106 29.50 -24.17 -5.36
CA ASN A 106 29.38 -23.92 -6.81
C ASN A 106 27.98 -23.39 -7.14
N GLY A 107 27.88 -22.36 -7.96
CA GLY A 107 26.65 -22.03 -8.63
C GLY A 107 26.55 -20.61 -9.16
N ASN A 108 26.84 -20.48 -10.44
CA ASN A 108 26.49 -19.40 -11.37
C ASN A 108 25.35 -18.48 -10.98
N THR A 109 25.57 -17.16 -11.00
CA THR A 109 25.01 -16.20 -11.98
C THR A 109 25.53 -14.80 -11.67
N ASP A 110 26.05 -14.12 -12.66
CA ASP A 110 26.77 -12.84 -12.60
C ASP A 110 25.87 -11.59 -12.46
N SER A 111 24.59 -11.75 -12.08
CA SER A 111 23.61 -10.66 -12.01
C SER A 111 23.41 -10.04 -10.63
N ASP A 112 23.85 -10.68 -9.53
CA ASP A 112 23.47 -10.28 -8.16
C ASP A 112 24.55 -9.51 -7.38
N LYS A 113 25.67 -9.14 -8.02
CA LYS A 113 26.80 -8.48 -7.33
C LYS A 113 26.68 -6.98 -7.10
N HIS A 114 25.56 -6.34 -7.42
CA HIS A 114 25.43 -4.87 -7.43
C HIS A 114 24.42 -4.29 -6.45
N GLU A 115 23.85 -5.08 -5.53
CA GLU A 115 22.97 -4.58 -4.48
C GLU A 115 23.68 -4.57 -3.13
N ARG A 116 23.91 -3.37 -2.55
CA ARG A 116 24.40 -3.25 -1.18
C ARG A 116 23.21 -3.39 -0.22
N GLN A 117 23.26 -4.37 0.68
CA GLN A 117 22.42 -4.39 1.86
C GLN A 117 22.82 -3.25 2.79
N LEU A 118 21.86 -2.45 3.18
CA LEU A 118 22.07 -1.30 4.06
C LEU A 118 21.67 -1.67 5.48
N HIS A 119 22.56 -1.40 6.43
CA HIS A 119 22.24 -1.54 7.84
C HIS A 119 21.26 -0.44 8.28
N GLN A 120 20.28 -0.78 9.10
CA GLN A 120 19.35 0.17 9.71
C GLN A 120 19.91 0.68 11.05
N PRO A 121 19.72 1.95 11.38
CA PRO A 121 19.06 3.00 10.60
C PRO A 121 19.98 3.64 9.57
N LEU A 122 19.42 4.11 8.44
CA LEU A 122 20.16 4.92 7.47
C LEU A 122 20.60 6.24 8.11
N MET A 123 21.89 6.58 7.99
CA MET A 123 22.46 7.80 8.54
C MET A 123 22.65 8.86 7.46
N LEU A 124 22.26 10.10 7.74
CA LEU A 124 22.59 11.23 6.89
C LEU A 124 24.04 11.63 7.10
N SER A 125 24.80 11.76 6.02
CA SER A 125 26.23 12.14 6.07
C SER A 125 26.40 13.55 6.67
N THR A 126 27.47 13.75 7.43
CA THR A 126 27.88 15.09 7.88
C THR A 126 28.29 15.99 6.74
N GLU A 127 28.64 15.42 5.58
CA GLU A 127 29.03 16.13 4.36
C GLU A 127 27.83 16.62 3.53
N ALA A 128 26.61 16.10 3.81
CA ALA A 128 25.42 16.37 3.01
C ALA A 128 25.07 17.86 2.89
N GLU A 129 25.38 18.66 3.91
CA GLU A 129 25.14 20.12 3.90
C GLU A 129 26.07 20.90 2.96
N LYS A 130 27.17 20.29 2.48
CA LYS A 130 28.11 20.95 1.55
C LYS A 130 27.56 21.05 0.12
N ASP A 131 26.61 20.17 -0.25
CA ASP A 131 25.89 20.28 -1.52
C ASP A 131 24.69 21.22 -1.36
N PRO A 132 24.65 22.39 -2.02
CA PRO A 132 23.55 23.35 -1.86
C PRO A 132 22.17 22.80 -2.22
N LEU A 133 22.10 21.85 -3.20
CA LEU A 133 20.84 21.21 -3.57
C LEU A 133 20.36 20.28 -2.46
N ILE A 134 21.27 19.47 -1.93
CA ILE A 134 20.94 18.55 -0.84
C ILE A 134 20.60 19.34 0.43
N PHE A 135 21.35 20.40 0.74
CA PHE A 135 21.04 21.28 1.88
C PHE A 135 19.63 21.89 1.76
N MET A 136 19.24 22.32 0.56
CA MET A 136 17.89 22.81 0.30
C MET A 136 16.83 21.73 0.60
N VAL A 137 17.02 20.48 0.11
CA VAL A 137 16.11 19.36 0.39
C VAL A 137 16.05 19.08 1.89
N MET A 138 17.20 18.98 2.57
CA MET A 138 17.28 18.79 4.02
C MET A 138 16.49 19.84 4.80
N ARG A 139 16.62 21.11 4.42
CA ARG A 139 15.89 22.22 5.07
C ARG A 139 14.39 22.13 4.86
N LEU A 140 13.92 21.72 3.69
CA LEU A 140 12.50 21.53 3.39
C LEU A 140 11.90 20.31 4.10
N PHE A 141 12.69 19.26 4.32
CA PHE A 141 12.26 18.06 5.06
C PHE A 141 12.55 18.11 6.57
N ASP A 142 13.13 19.23 7.07
CA ASP A 142 13.56 19.38 8.47
C ASP A 142 14.56 18.30 8.93
N MET A 143 15.45 17.88 8.00
CA MET A 143 16.51 16.90 8.27
C MET A 143 17.80 17.58 8.73
N LYS A 144 18.61 16.83 9.49
CA LYS A 144 19.90 17.30 10.02
C LYS A 144 21.00 16.32 9.67
N SER A 145 22.15 16.83 9.24
CA SER A 145 23.34 16.01 8.97
C SER A 145 23.80 15.26 10.22
N GLY A 146 24.41 14.09 10.01
CA GLY A 146 24.89 13.23 11.09
C GLY A 146 23.80 12.56 11.93
N MET A 147 22.52 12.67 11.54
CA MET A 147 21.40 12.06 12.25
C MET A 147 20.82 10.88 11.46
N PRO A 148 20.23 9.89 12.17
CA PRO A 148 19.50 8.83 11.49
C PRO A 148 18.27 9.39 10.77
N LEU A 149 17.96 8.83 9.59
CA LEU A 149 16.73 9.15 8.90
C LEU A 149 15.52 8.65 9.70
N PRO A 150 14.45 9.44 9.82
CA PRO A 150 13.25 9.04 10.53
C PRO A 150 12.50 7.93 9.79
N THR A 151 11.73 7.11 10.49
CA THR A 151 10.92 6.05 9.86
C THR A 151 9.87 6.63 8.89
N SER A 152 9.28 7.79 9.23
CA SER A 152 8.29 8.46 8.37
C SER A 152 8.96 9.54 7.53
N GLY A 153 8.68 9.58 6.24
CA GLY A 153 9.21 10.57 5.29
C GLY A 153 10.58 10.23 4.70
N THR A 154 11.18 9.08 5.05
CA THR A 154 12.46 8.63 4.47
C THR A 154 12.32 8.34 2.98
N ASN A 155 11.26 7.68 2.55
CA ASN A 155 11.05 7.37 1.13
C ASN A 155 10.96 8.66 0.31
N GLU A 156 10.14 9.59 0.75
CA GLU A 156 9.91 10.88 0.11
C GLU A 156 11.18 11.75 0.12
N PHE A 157 11.92 11.76 1.23
CA PHE A 157 13.19 12.47 1.31
C PHE A 157 14.21 11.95 0.30
N LEU A 158 14.42 10.63 0.25
CA LEU A 158 15.36 10.01 -0.69
C LEU A 158 14.91 10.17 -2.14
N SER A 159 13.61 10.07 -2.40
CA SER A 159 13.02 10.32 -3.71
C SER A 159 13.23 11.78 -4.15
N ALA A 160 13.07 12.74 -3.26
CA ALA A 160 13.35 14.15 -3.53
C ALA A 160 14.84 14.39 -3.86
N ILE A 161 15.77 13.74 -3.15
CA ILE A 161 17.22 13.79 -3.46
C ILE A 161 17.48 13.33 -4.90
N ILE A 162 16.95 12.17 -5.29
CA ILE A 162 17.09 11.67 -6.65
C ILE A 162 16.48 12.66 -7.65
N GLY A 163 15.26 13.12 -7.38
CA GLY A 163 14.56 14.07 -8.26
C GLY A 163 15.36 15.34 -8.50
N VAL A 164 15.91 15.98 -7.44
CA VAL A 164 16.67 17.23 -7.60
C VAL A 164 18.01 16.98 -8.30
N ARG A 165 18.74 15.92 -7.98
CA ARG A 165 20.01 15.61 -8.64
C ARG A 165 19.84 15.32 -10.13
N VAL A 166 18.84 14.50 -10.47
CA VAL A 166 18.55 14.16 -11.87
C VAL A 166 18.09 15.39 -12.66
N LEU A 167 17.20 16.21 -12.10
CA LEU A 167 16.57 17.32 -12.81
C LEU A 167 17.39 18.62 -12.76
N SER A 168 18.42 18.73 -11.92
CA SER A 168 19.23 19.95 -11.73
C SER A 168 19.91 20.48 -12.98
N ARG A 169 20.18 19.60 -13.94
CA ARG A 169 20.75 19.97 -15.24
C ARG A 169 19.81 20.89 -16.03
N TRP A 170 18.50 20.67 -15.93
CA TRP A 170 17.52 21.35 -16.76
C TRP A 170 16.73 22.42 -16.00
N LEU A 171 16.42 22.18 -14.72
CA LEU A 171 15.51 23.04 -13.96
C LEU A 171 16.27 24.08 -13.10
N SER A 172 15.65 25.21 -12.93
CA SER A 172 16.12 26.26 -12.01
C SER A 172 15.94 25.87 -10.55
N LEU A 173 16.66 26.51 -9.63
CA LEU A 173 16.54 26.25 -8.20
C LEU A 173 15.11 26.44 -7.68
N PRO A 174 14.36 27.51 -8.04
CA PRO A 174 12.95 27.63 -7.63
C PRO A 174 12.07 26.48 -8.11
N GLN A 175 12.30 25.97 -9.32
CA GLN A 175 11.55 24.82 -9.86
C GLN A 175 11.86 23.52 -9.09
N LEU A 176 13.13 23.31 -8.73
CA LEU A 176 13.55 22.18 -7.90
C LEU A 176 12.98 22.25 -6.48
N MET A 177 12.93 23.47 -5.89
CA MET A 177 12.24 23.71 -4.61
C MET A 177 10.77 23.32 -4.69
N GLN A 178 10.07 23.71 -5.76
CA GLN A 178 8.66 23.35 -5.94
C GLN A 178 8.45 21.83 -6.06
N ILE A 179 9.30 21.11 -6.79
CA ILE A 179 9.26 19.64 -6.85
C ILE A 179 9.50 19.03 -5.46
N THR A 180 10.51 19.53 -4.74
CA THR A 180 10.84 19.04 -3.38
C THR A 180 9.68 19.24 -2.41
N VAL A 181 9.04 20.41 -2.44
CA VAL A 181 7.87 20.74 -1.59
C VAL A 181 6.69 19.84 -1.91
N GLN A 182 6.46 19.52 -3.18
CA GLN A 182 5.37 18.62 -3.60
C GLN A 182 5.62 17.19 -3.10
N ILE A 183 6.84 16.69 -3.21
CA ILE A 183 7.20 15.36 -2.72
C ILE A 183 7.13 15.31 -1.19
N GLU A 184 7.63 16.34 -0.48
CA GLU A 184 7.50 16.40 0.99
C GLU A 184 6.02 16.41 1.42
N GLY A 185 5.16 17.06 0.64
CA GLY A 185 3.73 17.12 0.89
C GLY A 185 3.05 15.76 0.93
N THR A 186 3.55 14.75 0.23
CA THR A 186 2.95 13.39 0.19
C THR A 186 3.23 12.56 1.44
N ILE A 187 4.13 12.99 2.35
CA ILE A 187 4.33 12.27 3.62
C ILE A 187 2.99 12.17 4.37
N PRO A 188 2.45 10.94 4.57
CA PRO A 188 1.08 10.76 5.04
C PRO A 188 0.95 10.91 6.57
N PHE A 189 -0.30 11.04 7.04
CA PHE A 189 -0.70 10.93 8.45
C PHE A 189 0.03 11.84 9.44
N ARG A 190 0.35 13.07 9.01
CA ARG A 190 0.97 14.08 9.88
C ARG A 190 -0.08 14.98 10.52
N PRO A 191 -0.44 14.79 11.81
CA PRO A 191 -1.42 15.62 12.49
C PRO A 191 -0.92 17.05 12.66
N ALA A 192 -1.83 17.97 12.96
CA ALA A 192 -1.48 19.31 13.41
C ALA A 192 -0.64 19.21 14.72
N ASN A 193 0.31 20.13 14.87
CA ASN A 193 1.11 20.22 16.09
C ASN A 193 0.32 20.87 17.25
N ALA A 194 0.97 21.02 18.42
CA ALA A 194 0.36 21.63 19.60
C ALA A 194 -0.14 23.08 19.37
N ASP A 195 0.48 23.79 18.43
CA ASP A 195 0.09 25.17 18.06
C ASP A 195 -1.02 25.18 16.98
N GLY A 196 -1.57 24.04 16.62
CA GLY A 196 -2.61 23.90 15.60
C GLY A 196 -2.11 24.01 14.15
N LYS A 197 -0.79 24.10 13.90
CA LYS A 197 -0.23 24.17 12.55
C LYS A 197 -0.30 22.80 11.87
N THR A 198 -0.92 22.77 10.70
CA THR A 198 -0.98 21.59 9.82
C THR A 198 0.40 21.22 9.25
N ALA A 199 0.50 20.08 8.57
CA ALA A 199 1.71 19.71 7.85
C ALA A 199 2.07 20.74 6.77
N MET A 200 1.06 21.25 6.05
CA MET A 200 1.24 22.27 5.01
C MET A 200 1.68 23.63 5.59
N ASP A 201 1.16 24.05 6.76
CA ASP A 201 1.61 25.27 7.44
C ASP A 201 3.09 25.17 7.83
N ARG A 202 3.50 24.01 8.38
CA ARG A 202 4.90 23.79 8.75
C ARG A 202 5.82 23.75 7.52
N LEU A 203 5.36 23.16 6.43
CA LEU A 203 6.10 23.15 5.17
C LEU A 203 6.24 24.56 4.60
N TYR A 204 5.18 25.35 4.66
CA TYR A 204 5.20 26.77 4.28
C TYR A 204 6.22 27.58 5.11
N ASP A 205 6.24 27.39 6.44
CA ASP A 205 7.21 28.04 7.33
C ASP A 205 8.67 27.67 6.98
N ARG A 206 8.93 26.45 6.53
CA ARG A 206 10.25 26.02 6.06
C ARG A 206 10.58 26.62 4.69
N LEU A 207 9.60 26.64 3.78
CA LEU A 207 9.78 27.20 2.44
C LEU A 207 10.15 28.68 2.48
N ILE A 208 9.49 29.49 3.32
CA ILE A 208 9.84 30.91 3.51
C ILE A 208 11.32 31.07 3.88
N LYS A 209 11.85 30.22 4.75
CA LYS A 209 13.25 30.30 5.21
C LYS A 209 14.26 29.89 4.16
N VAL A 210 13.85 29.10 3.18
CA VAL A 210 14.73 28.58 2.11
C VAL A 210 14.63 29.45 0.86
N ALA A 211 13.43 29.92 0.52
CA ALA A 211 13.13 30.68 -0.70
C ALA A 211 12.94 32.18 -0.41
N THR A 212 13.94 32.79 0.18
CA THR A 212 13.90 34.19 0.69
C THR A 212 13.76 35.27 -0.40
N ASP A 213 14.06 34.92 -1.64
CA ASP A 213 13.96 35.78 -2.83
C ASP A 213 12.64 35.65 -3.59
N GLN A 214 11.74 34.73 -3.13
CA GLN A 214 10.49 34.45 -3.82
C GLN A 214 9.32 35.28 -3.26
N SER A 215 8.35 35.58 -4.13
CA SER A 215 7.15 36.31 -3.75
C SER A 215 6.19 35.45 -2.90
N GLU A 216 5.36 36.11 -2.08
CA GLU A 216 4.30 35.47 -1.30
C GLU A 216 3.34 34.62 -2.19
N ASP A 217 3.02 35.13 -3.38
CA ASP A 217 2.19 34.41 -4.36
C ASP A 217 2.86 33.11 -4.82
N TRP A 218 4.16 33.14 -5.10
CA TRP A 218 4.92 31.95 -5.48
C TRP A 218 5.00 30.93 -4.34
N LEU A 219 5.27 31.41 -3.10
CA LEU A 219 5.29 30.56 -1.90
C LEU A 219 3.95 29.87 -1.68
N THR A 220 2.85 30.62 -1.74
CA THR A 220 1.50 30.11 -1.56
C THR A 220 1.13 29.09 -2.64
N LYS A 221 1.39 29.41 -3.91
CA LYS A 221 1.15 28.49 -5.03
C LYS A 221 1.96 27.19 -4.91
N SER A 222 3.19 27.26 -4.40
CA SER A 222 4.02 26.07 -4.20
C SER A 222 3.39 25.10 -3.18
N ILE A 223 2.82 25.60 -2.09
CA ILE A 223 2.14 24.78 -1.09
C ILE A 223 0.76 24.30 -1.59
N HIS A 224 0.04 25.10 -2.39
CA HIS A 224 -1.18 24.63 -3.06
C HIS A 224 -0.90 23.42 -3.96
N LEU A 225 0.21 23.44 -4.72
CA LEU A 225 0.63 22.31 -5.53
C LEU A 225 1.00 21.09 -4.66
N ALA A 226 1.65 21.31 -3.53
CA ALA A 226 1.96 20.22 -2.59
C ALA A 226 0.69 19.58 -2.01
N ALA A 227 -0.27 20.41 -1.56
CA ALA A 227 -1.56 19.89 -1.08
C ALA A 227 -2.33 19.15 -2.18
N THR A 228 -2.31 19.66 -3.42
CA THR A 228 -2.93 19.01 -4.58
C THR A 228 -2.29 17.66 -4.84
N MET A 229 -0.97 17.57 -4.84
CA MET A 229 -0.26 16.32 -5.07
C MET A 229 -0.53 15.30 -3.97
N ALA A 230 -0.41 15.71 -2.69
CA ALA A 230 -0.69 14.85 -1.55
C ALA A 230 -2.11 14.26 -1.58
N ASN A 231 -3.10 15.08 -1.93
CA ASN A 231 -4.48 14.62 -2.04
C ASN A 231 -4.70 13.72 -3.26
N SER A 232 -3.93 13.90 -4.31
CA SER A 232 -4.00 13.06 -5.52
C SER A 232 -3.34 11.70 -5.32
N ASP A 233 -2.32 11.62 -4.49
CA ASP A 233 -1.70 10.38 -4.06
C ASP A 233 -2.70 9.49 -3.30
N LEU A 234 -3.65 10.12 -2.62
CA LEU A 234 -4.76 9.46 -1.91
C LEU A 234 -6.02 9.26 -2.76
N CYS A 235 -5.96 9.43 -4.08
CA CYS A 235 -7.14 9.38 -4.96
C CYS A 235 -7.89 8.04 -4.95
N SER A 236 -7.23 6.95 -4.55
CA SER A 236 -7.90 5.68 -4.36
C SER A 236 -8.88 5.69 -3.18
N PHE A 237 -8.68 6.56 -2.19
CA PHE A 237 -9.55 6.63 -1.01
C PHE A 237 -10.85 7.40 -1.26
N ASP A 238 -10.81 8.48 -2.05
CA ASP A 238 -11.96 9.35 -2.34
C ASP A 238 -12.63 9.07 -3.70
N THR A 239 -12.31 7.92 -4.28
CA THR A 239 -12.91 7.46 -5.54
C THR A 239 -14.38 7.05 -5.38
N SER A 240 -15.17 7.22 -6.44
CA SER A 240 -16.50 6.61 -6.57
C SER A 240 -16.46 5.19 -7.17
N ASP A 241 -15.30 4.74 -7.67
CA ASP A 241 -15.09 3.37 -8.18
C ASP A 241 -14.65 2.46 -7.02
N ARG A 242 -15.62 1.71 -6.46
CA ARG A 242 -15.41 0.79 -5.34
C ARG A 242 -14.39 -0.31 -5.64
N ASP A 243 -14.35 -0.80 -6.87
CA ASP A 243 -13.40 -1.84 -7.27
C ASP A 243 -11.97 -1.27 -7.28
N PHE A 244 -11.80 -0.06 -7.81
CA PHE A 244 -10.51 0.64 -7.78
C PHE A 244 -10.04 0.88 -6.35
N PHE A 245 -10.95 1.28 -5.44
CA PHE A 245 -10.62 1.45 -4.02
C PHE A 245 -10.14 0.13 -3.39
N LEU A 246 -10.93 -0.96 -3.56
CA LEU A 246 -10.59 -2.25 -2.96
C LEU A 246 -9.31 -2.83 -3.56
N ASP A 247 -9.17 -2.85 -4.88
CA ASP A 247 -7.98 -3.38 -5.55
C ASP A 247 -6.72 -2.61 -5.15
N SER A 248 -6.80 -1.28 -5.01
CA SER A 248 -5.71 -0.45 -4.51
C SER A 248 -5.30 -0.83 -3.09
N ASN A 249 -6.27 -0.97 -2.17
CA ASN A 249 -5.98 -1.36 -0.79
C ASN A 249 -5.46 -2.81 -0.68
N TRP A 250 -5.99 -3.73 -1.50
CA TRP A 250 -5.52 -5.11 -1.53
C TRP A 250 -4.09 -5.23 -2.06
N SER A 251 -3.72 -4.44 -3.05
CA SER A 251 -2.36 -4.42 -3.59
C SER A 251 -1.31 -3.88 -2.60
N LEU A 252 -1.74 -3.11 -1.58
CA LEU A 252 -0.86 -2.66 -0.49
C LEU A 252 -0.50 -3.77 0.50
N ILE A 253 -1.32 -4.81 0.65
CA ILE A 253 -1.13 -5.84 1.69
C ILE A 253 0.25 -6.50 1.59
N PRO A 254 0.67 -7.06 0.45
CA PRO A 254 1.95 -7.75 0.35
C PRO A 254 3.17 -6.84 0.52
N GLU A 255 3.05 -5.53 0.33
CA GLU A 255 4.16 -4.59 0.59
C GLU A 255 4.49 -4.49 2.09
N PHE A 256 3.49 -4.67 2.95
CA PHE A 256 3.68 -4.74 4.40
C PHE A 256 3.88 -6.17 4.90
N ARG A 257 3.45 -7.16 4.10
CA ARG A 257 3.42 -8.57 4.45
C ARG A 257 3.89 -9.44 3.29
N PRO A 258 5.19 -9.43 3.01
CA PRO A 258 5.77 -10.16 1.86
C PRO A 258 5.49 -11.67 1.86
N ALA A 259 5.25 -12.27 3.04
CA ALA A 259 4.90 -13.69 3.17
C ALA A 259 3.66 -14.07 2.33
N MET A 260 2.71 -13.16 2.13
CA MET A 260 1.54 -13.42 1.29
C MET A 260 1.87 -13.64 -0.20
N LEU A 261 3.05 -13.20 -0.66
CA LEU A 261 3.53 -13.48 -2.02
C LEU A 261 4.08 -14.92 -2.15
N ASP A 262 4.37 -15.59 -1.03
CA ASP A 262 4.78 -17.00 -1.03
C ASP A 262 3.61 -17.91 -1.38
N GLU A 263 3.85 -18.88 -2.26
CA GLU A 263 2.84 -19.85 -2.64
C GLU A 263 2.44 -20.79 -1.49
N ASN A 264 3.31 -20.94 -0.51
CA ASN A 264 3.09 -21.76 0.67
C ASN A 264 2.56 -20.99 1.87
N CYS A 265 2.20 -19.69 1.71
CA CYS A 265 1.56 -18.92 2.77
C CYS A 265 0.41 -19.73 3.41
N SER A 266 0.48 -19.93 4.73
CA SER A 266 -0.44 -20.79 5.46
C SER A 266 -1.82 -20.17 5.66
N LEU A 267 -2.83 -20.98 6.00
CA LEU A 267 -4.15 -20.46 6.37
C LEU A 267 -4.08 -19.52 7.57
N ARG A 268 -3.21 -19.82 8.54
CA ARG A 268 -2.98 -18.98 9.73
C ARG A 268 -2.41 -17.62 9.33
N GLU A 269 -1.38 -17.59 8.50
CA GLU A 269 -0.77 -16.35 8.03
C GLU A 269 -1.79 -15.49 7.29
N TYR A 270 -2.63 -16.07 6.41
CA TYR A 270 -3.72 -15.32 5.78
C TYR A 270 -4.70 -14.74 6.78
N TYR A 271 -5.10 -15.50 7.81
CA TYR A 271 -6.02 -15.01 8.83
C TYR A 271 -5.41 -13.83 9.62
N ASP A 272 -4.16 -13.95 10.03
CA ASP A 272 -3.46 -12.92 10.81
C ASP A 272 -3.32 -11.62 10.00
N GLU A 273 -3.12 -11.73 8.68
CA GLU A 273 -3.07 -10.57 7.80
C GLU A 273 -4.43 -9.85 7.68
N PHE A 274 -5.51 -10.61 7.54
CA PHE A 274 -6.86 -10.02 7.52
C PHE A 274 -7.24 -9.41 8.88
N LEU A 275 -6.75 -9.98 9.98
CA LEU A 275 -6.90 -9.38 11.31
C LEU A 275 -6.13 -8.06 11.42
N ALA A 276 -4.90 -8.02 10.93
CA ALA A 276 -4.10 -6.79 10.88
C ALA A 276 -4.74 -5.70 9.99
N LEU A 277 -5.36 -6.09 8.87
CA LEU A 277 -6.08 -5.19 7.98
C LEU A 277 -7.27 -4.50 8.70
N GLU A 278 -8.00 -5.22 9.56
CA GLU A 278 -9.07 -4.62 10.38
C GLU A 278 -8.51 -3.47 11.25
N GLY A 279 -7.35 -3.70 11.89
CA GLY A 279 -6.67 -2.67 12.68
C GLY A 279 -6.29 -1.44 11.86
N LYS A 280 -5.76 -1.65 10.64
CA LYS A 280 -5.44 -0.56 9.71
C LYS A 280 -6.69 0.21 9.27
N THR A 281 -7.77 -0.47 8.93
CA THR A 281 -9.04 0.16 8.54
C THR A 281 -9.59 1.03 9.68
N LYS A 282 -9.56 0.56 10.92
CA LYS A 282 -9.94 1.36 12.11
C LYS A 282 -9.06 2.59 12.29
N PHE A 283 -7.74 2.43 12.13
CA PHE A 283 -6.82 3.56 12.16
C PHE A 283 -7.17 4.59 11.07
N LEU A 284 -7.36 4.16 9.83
CA LEU A 284 -7.73 5.03 8.72
C LEU A 284 -9.03 5.79 9.00
N HIS A 285 -10.05 5.13 9.55
CA HIS A 285 -11.29 5.81 9.98
C HIS A 285 -11.02 6.93 10.99
N SER A 286 -10.10 6.73 11.92
CA SER A 286 -9.78 7.72 12.94
C SER A 286 -9.05 8.95 12.38
N VAL A 287 -8.31 8.78 11.28
CA VAL A 287 -7.50 9.85 10.67
C VAL A 287 -8.18 10.51 9.46
N VAL A 288 -9.35 10.05 9.00
CA VAL A 288 -10.07 10.65 7.86
C VAL A 288 -10.21 12.16 7.96
N PRO A 289 -10.48 12.79 9.13
CA PRO A 289 -10.55 14.23 9.23
C PRO A 289 -9.27 14.97 8.84
N SER A 290 -8.11 14.31 8.93
CA SER A 290 -6.78 14.90 8.70
C SER A 290 -5.94 14.20 7.64
N ILE A 291 -6.51 13.21 6.92
CA ILE A 291 -5.77 12.47 5.89
C ILE A 291 -5.48 13.36 4.68
N PHE A 292 -6.44 14.21 4.31
CA PHE A 292 -6.29 15.13 3.20
C PHE A 292 -5.61 16.43 3.66
N GLN A 293 -4.70 16.91 2.83
CA GLN A 293 -3.95 18.13 3.09
C GLN A 293 -4.74 19.36 2.63
N VAL A 294 -4.74 20.41 3.44
CA VAL A 294 -5.40 21.68 3.16
C VAL A 294 -4.42 22.82 3.44
N PHE A 295 -4.38 23.80 2.55
CA PHE A 295 -3.65 25.03 2.78
C PHE A 295 -4.42 26.22 2.20
N ARG A 296 -4.76 27.21 3.05
CA ARG A 296 -5.43 28.45 2.64
C ARG A 296 -6.60 28.22 1.68
N ASN A 297 -7.54 27.34 2.09
CA ASN A 297 -8.75 26.98 1.35
C ASN A 297 -8.50 26.25 0.01
N VAL A 298 -7.39 25.49 -0.10
CA VAL A 298 -7.14 24.56 -1.21
C VAL A 298 -6.83 23.17 -0.62
N PRO A 299 -7.66 22.13 -0.88
CA PRO A 299 -8.99 22.25 -1.51
C PRO A 299 -9.97 23.10 -0.69
N SER A 300 -11.08 23.50 -1.30
CA SER A 300 -12.15 24.21 -0.59
C SER A 300 -12.81 23.32 0.49
N ASP A 301 -13.50 23.95 1.44
CA ASP A 301 -14.21 23.19 2.51
C ASP A 301 -15.23 22.20 1.94
N GLU A 302 -15.93 22.55 0.85
CA GLU A 302 -16.89 21.69 0.17
C GLU A 302 -16.20 20.49 -0.48
N GLU A 303 -15.10 20.71 -1.23
CA GLU A 303 -14.30 19.65 -1.84
C GLU A 303 -13.69 18.71 -0.79
N LEU A 304 -13.21 19.27 0.32
CA LEU A 304 -12.67 18.49 1.43
C LEU A 304 -13.74 17.60 2.07
N ALA A 305 -14.93 18.17 2.31
CA ALA A 305 -16.06 17.43 2.89
C ALA A 305 -16.51 16.26 1.98
N ASP A 306 -16.57 16.47 0.66
CA ASP A 306 -16.88 15.42 -0.32
C ASP A 306 -15.84 14.31 -0.30
N LYS A 307 -14.54 14.64 -0.34
CA LYS A 307 -13.43 13.67 -0.24
C LYS A 307 -13.52 12.83 1.03
N GLN A 308 -13.73 13.47 2.17
CA GLN A 308 -13.87 12.79 3.46
C GLN A 308 -15.10 11.89 3.51
N ALA A 309 -16.23 12.32 2.95
CA ALA A 309 -17.45 11.52 2.89
C ALA A 309 -17.26 10.25 2.06
N LYS A 310 -16.73 10.38 0.85
CA LYS A 310 -16.41 9.24 -0.03
C LYS A 310 -15.42 8.27 0.63
N THR A 311 -14.37 8.80 1.25
CA THR A 311 -13.38 7.98 1.97
C THR A 311 -14.05 7.18 3.10
N ARG A 312 -14.95 7.77 3.88
CA ARG A 312 -15.68 7.04 4.94
C ARG A 312 -16.55 5.93 4.36
N MET A 313 -17.25 6.19 3.25
CA MET A 313 -18.06 5.17 2.56
C MET A 313 -17.17 3.99 2.10
N ASN A 314 -16.06 4.29 1.47
CA ASN A 314 -15.12 3.28 0.98
C ASN A 314 -14.48 2.46 2.11
N LEU A 315 -14.11 3.11 3.22
CA LEU A 315 -13.58 2.41 4.40
C LEU A 315 -14.63 1.52 5.07
N ASN A 316 -15.92 1.93 5.10
CA ASN A 316 -17.00 1.08 5.57
C ASN A 316 -17.16 -0.16 4.68
N LEU A 317 -17.13 0.02 3.36
CA LEU A 317 -17.16 -1.08 2.40
C LEU A 317 -16.00 -2.07 2.63
N ALA A 318 -14.77 -1.54 2.76
CA ALA A 318 -13.59 -2.37 3.04
C ALA A 318 -13.71 -3.14 4.37
N ASN A 319 -14.23 -2.49 5.41
CA ASN A 319 -14.46 -3.13 6.69
C ASN A 319 -15.47 -4.29 6.55
N ASP A 320 -16.61 -4.06 5.93
CA ASP A 320 -17.65 -5.08 5.77
C ASP A 320 -17.17 -6.24 4.90
N TYR A 321 -16.51 -5.95 3.77
CA TYR A 321 -15.88 -6.97 2.94
C TYR A 321 -14.80 -7.76 3.71
N GLY A 322 -13.94 -7.07 4.45
CA GLY A 322 -12.89 -7.68 5.28
C GLY A 322 -13.43 -8.58 6.39
N GLN A 323 -14.58 -8.23 7.00
CA GLN A 323 -15.24 -9.07 8.02
C GLN A 323 -15.67 -10.43 7.43
N VAL A 324 -16.25 -10.43 6.23
CA VAL A 324 -16.65 -11.68 5.56
C VAL A 324 -15.41 -12.53 5.23
N ARG A 325 -14.36 -11.91 4.70
CA ARG A 325 -13.11 -12.60 4.37
C ARG A 325 -12.45 -13.22 5.60
N ARG A 326 -12.47 -12.52 6.72
CA ARG A 326 -11.95 -13.02 7.99
C ARG A 326 -12.78 -14.20 8.52
N LEU A 327 -14.11 -14.09 8.49
CA LEU A 327 -14.98 -15.21 8.88
C LEU A 327 -14.72 -16.45 8.02
N GLN A 328 -14.58 -16.26 6.71
CA GLN A 328 -14.22 -17.35 5.79
C GLN A 328 -12.97 -18.10 6.26
N LEU A 329 -11.89 -17.36 6.52
CA LEU A 329 -10.63 -17.94 6.94
C LEU A 329 -10.74 -18.64 8.29
N PHE A 330 -11.47 -18.04 9.23
CA PHE A 330 -11.71 -18.67 10.53
C PHE A 330 -12.48 -19.98 10.39
N VAL A 331 -13.56 -20.00 9.59
CA VAL A 331 -14.32 -21.23 9.29
C VAL A 331 -13.42 -22.29 8.67
N LEU A 332 -12.57 -21.94 7.70
CA LEU A 332 -11.62 -22.85 7.09
C LEU A 332 -10.64 -23.45 8.10
N MET A 333 -10.07 -22.63 8.99
CA MET A 333 -9.18 -23.10 10.05
C MET A 333 -9.87 -24.05 11.02
N GLU A 334 -11.13 -23.80 11.40
CA GLU A 334 -11.92 -24.71 12.24
C GLU A 334 -12.04 -26.10 11.58
N PHE A 335 -12.46 -26.14 10.31
CA PHE A 335 -12.59 -27.40 9.58
C PHE A 335 -11.27 -28.15 9.46
N VAL A 336 -10.20 -27.46 9.10
CA VAL A 336 -8.87 -28.03 8.89
C VAL A 336 -8.35 -28.61 10.19
N THR A 337 -8.47 -27.91 11.32
CA THR A 337 -8.03 -28.39 12.64
C THR A 337 -8.85 -29.61 13.10
N ILE A 338 -10.18 -29.60 12.92
CA ILE A 338 -11.04 -30.75 13.33
C ILE A 338 -10.67 -32.04 12.61
N VAL A 339 -10.21 -31.96 11.35
CA VAL A 339 -9.77 -33.17 10.61
C VAL A 339 -8.29 -33.51 10.86
N GLY A 340 -7.63 -32.85 11.77
CA GLY A 340 -6.26 -33.14 12.22
C GLY A 340 -5.16 -32.56 11.32
N GLU A 341 -5.47 -31.58 10.51
CA GLU A 341 -4.49 -30.79 9.77
C GLU A 341 -4.12 -29.53 10.57
N ASP A 342 -2.92 -29.00 10.33
CA ASP A 342 -2.42 -27.81 11.04
C ASP A 342 -2.56 -26.55 10.18
N PRO A 343 -3.38 -25.56 10.58
CA PRO A 343 -3.52 -24.29 9.87
C PRO A 343 -2.23 -23.49 9.72
N ASP A 344 -1.23 -23.73 10.58
CA ASP A 344 0.06 -23.02 10.54
C ASP A 344 0.99 -23.56 9.46
N THR A 345 0.72 -24.77 8.93
CA THR A 345 1.57 -25.43 7.93
C THR A 345 0.87 -25.70 6.61
N ILE A 346 -0.46 -25.79 6.57
CA ILE A 346 -1.20 -26.05 5.33
C ILE A 346 -1.29 -24.77 4.48
N SER A 347 -0.94 -24.87 3.19
CA SER A 347 -1.08 -23.74 2.26
C SER A 347 -2.52 -23.25 2.17
N GLY A 348 -2.72 -21.96 2.34
CA GLY A 348 -4.05 -21.33 2.31
C GLY A 348 -4.62 -21.14 0.91
N ARG A 349 -3.78 -20.98 -0.13
CA ARG A 349 -4.23 -20.60 -1.49
C ARG A 349 -5.30 -21.54 -2.08
N PRO A 350 -5.20 -22.88 -2.00
CA PRO A 350 -6.24 -23.77 -2.52
C PRO A 350 -7.60 -23.53 -1.88
N PHE A 351 -7.62 -23.21 -0.58
CA PHE A 351 -8.85 -22.94 0.17
C PHE A 351 -9.51 -21.60 -0.19
N LEU A 352 -8.70 -20.58 -0.52
CA LEU A 352 -9.23 -19.28 -0.95
C LEU A 352 -9.94 -19.36 -2.31
N SER A 353 -9.55 -20.31 -3.15
CA SER A 353 -10.13 -20.57 -4.46
C SER A 353 -11.24 -21.64 -4.44
N MET A 354 -11.71 -22.01 -3.24
CA MET A 354 -12.73 -23.06 -3.09
C MET A 354 -14.03 -22.68 -3.80
N GLU A 355 -14.55 -23.61 -4.59
CA GLU A 355 -15.82 -23.45 -5.29
C GLU A 355 -16.99 -23.91 -4.41
N ILE A 356 -18.07 -23.14 -4.43
CA ILE A 356 -19.37 -23.51 -3.86
C ILE A 356 -20.34 -23.67 -5.03
N PRO A 357 -21.01 -24.85 -5.16
CA PRO A 357 -21.97 -25.05 -6.26
C PRO A 357 -23.06 -23.97 -6.28
N GLN A 358 -23.36 -23.45 -7.46
CA GLN A 358 -24.32 -22.34 -7.64
C GLN A 358 -25.71 -22.67 -7.12
N SER A 359 -26.08 -23.95 -7.08
CA SER A 359 -27.37 -24.42 -6.54
C SER A 359 -27.57 -24.17 -5.04
N HIS A 360 -26.49 -23.88 -4.30
CA HIS A 360 -26.55 -23.60 -2.86
C HIS A 360 -26.83 -22.12 -2.54
N PHE A 361 -26.67 -21.23 -3.53
CA PHE A 361 -27.01 -19.82 -3.36
C PHE A 361 -28.53 -19.62 -3.46
N SER A 362 -29.04 -18.68 -2.69
CA SER A 362 -30.45 -18.29 -2.78
C SER A 362 -30.71 -17.79 -4.20
N ARG A 363 -31.76 -18.33 -4.86
CA ARG A 363 -32.21 -17.78 -6.14
C ARG A 363 -32.70 -16.37 -5.88
N ASN A 364 -32.09 -15.40 -6.52
CA ASN A 364 -32.69 -14.07 -6.56
C ASN A 364 -33.93 -14.16 -7.45
N ASP A 365 -35.12 -13.96 -6.87
CA ASP A 365 -36.24 -13.50 -7.66
C ASP A 365 -35.81 -12.19 -8.31
N GLU A 366 -35.95 -12.08 -9.64
CA GLU A 366 -35.57 -10.91 -10.43
C GLU A 366 -36.16 -9.59 -9.90
N ASP A 367 -37.15 -9.67 -9.01
CA ASP A 367 -37.83 -8.54 -8.38
C ASP A 367 -37.10 -7.93 -7.14
N GLN A 368 -36.00 -8.52 -6.63
CA GLN A 368 -35.19 -7.96 -5.53
C GLN A 368 -33.93 -7.22 -6.00
N ILE A 369 -33.75 -7.00 -7.28
CA ILE A 369 -32.60 -6.30 -7.88
C ILE A 369 -32.52 -4.81 -7.46
N GLN A 370 -33.52 -4.27 -6.76
CA GLN A 370 -33.56 -2.85 -6.38
C GLN A 370 -32.72 -2.46 -5.14
N ASN A 371 -32.18 -3.43 -4.39
CA ASN A 371 -31.16 -3.18 -3.36
C ASN A 371 -29.97 -4.11 -3.66
N GLN A 372 -29.12 -3.71 -4.61
CA GLN A 372 -27.84 -4.36 -4.86
C GLN A 372 -27.00 -4.32 -3.58
N ASP A 373 -26.87 -5.47 -2.92
CA ASP A 373 -25.93 -5.61 -1.82
C ASP A 373 -24.51 -5.66 -2.40
N GLU A 374 -23.81 -4.53 -2.32
CA GLU A 374 -22.48 -4.34 -2.88
C GLU A 374 -21.47 -5.38 -2.38
N ILE A 375 -21.58 -5.79 -1.11
CA ILE A 375 -20.70 -6.81 -0.53
C ILE A 375 -20.93 -8.16 -1.20
N ARG A 376 -22.21 -8.55 -1.39
CA ARG A 376 -22.55 -9.80 -2.06
C ARG A 376 -22.04 -9.83 -3.50
N GLU A 377 -22.19 -8.73 -4.22
CA GLU A 377 -21.71 -8.61 -5.59
C GLU A 377 -20.18 -8.75 -5.66
N LEU A 378 -19.43 -8.03 -4.82
CA LEU A 378 -17.97 -8.09 -4.75
C LEU A 378 -17.44 -9.49 -4.38
N LEU A 379 -18.17 -10.23 -3.55
CA LEU A 379 -17.77 -11.59 -3.17
C LEU A 379 -18.11 -12.60 -4.26
N PHE A 380 -19.27 -12.50 -4.90
CA PHE A 380 -19.80 -13.48 -5.85
C PHE A 380 -19.30 -13.25 -7.28
N VAL A 381 -19.45 -12.04 -7.80
CA VAL A 381 -18.96 -11.65 -9.14
C VAL A 381 -17.46 -11.42 -9.10
N GLY A 382 -17.00 -10.74 -8.06
CA GLY A 382 -15.60 -10.44 -7.80
C GLY A 382 -15.25 -8.98 -8.01
N ARG A 383 -14.08 -8.60 -7.53
CA ARG A 383 -13.39 -7.33 -7.84
C ARG A 383 -12.87 -7.37 -9.26
N LYS A 384 -12.49 -6.22 -9.83
CA LYS A 384 -11.90 -6.15 -11.18
C LYS A 384 -10.61 -6.93 -11.31
N THR A 385 -9.77 -6.92 -10.28
CA THR A 385 -8.44 -7.52 -10.29
C THR A 385 -8.36 -8.70 -9.32
N GLY A 386 -7.93 -9.85 -9.81
CA GLY A 386 -7.45 -10.95 -8.99
C GLY A 386 -5.94 -10.85 -8.84
N PHE A 387 -5.45 -11.22 -7.66
CA PHE A 387 -4.02 -11.27 -7.37
C PHE A 387 -3.54 -12.72 -7.25
N PRO A 388 -2.26 -13.02 -7.50
CA PRO A 388 -1.74 -14.39 -7.34
C PRO A 388 -1.97 -14.96 -5.93
N TRP A 389 -2.03 -14.07 -4.93
CA TRP A 389 -2.21 -14.40 -3.51
C TRP A 389 -3.66 -14.25 -3.03
N ASP A 390 -4.55 -13.61 -3.81
CA ASP A 390 -5.97 -13.47 -3.44
C ASP A 390 -6.85 -13.37 -4.70
N PRO A 391 -7.72 -14.38 -4.97
CA PRO A 391 -8.59 -14.34 -6.13
C PRO A 391 -9.57 -13.17 -6.09
N SER A 392 -10.00 -12.70 -7.27
CA SER A 392 -10.93 -11.56 -7.37
C SER A 392 -12.28 -11.86 -6.72
N ARG A 393 -12.77 -13.08 -6.83
CA ARG A 393 -14.03 -13.55 -6.24
C ARG A 393 -13.78 -14.49 -5.06
N CYS A 394 -14.73 -14.54 -4.15
CA CYS A 394 -14.69 -15.36 -2.95
C CYS A 394 -16.02 -16.07 -2.74
N LEU A 395 -16.18 -17.25 -3.36
CA LEU A 395 -17.47 -17.97 -3.35
C LEU A 395 -17.86 -18.48 -1.96
N LEU A 396 -16.90 -18.92 -1.14
CA LEU A 396 -17.20 -19.26 0.25
C LEU A 396 -17.68 -18.03 1.04
N GLY A 397 -17.00 -16.90 0.90
CA GLY A 397 -17.41 -15.65 1.53
C GLY A 397 -18.80 -15.20 1.06
N ALA A 398 -19.06 -15.28 -0.25
CA ALA A 398 -20.37 -14.99 -0.83
C ALA A 398 -21.47 -15.89 -0.25
N TYR A 399 -21.18 -17.19 -0.12
CA TYR A 399 -22.12 -18.15 0.45
C TYR A 399 -22.42 -17.90 1.93
N LEU A 400 -21.38 -17.63 2.73
CA LEU A 400 -21.55 -17.26 4.14
C LEU A 400 -22.40 -16.00 4.27
N TYR A 401 -22.12 -14.99 3.45
CA TYR A 401 -22.87 -13.75 3.45
C TYR A 401 -24.32 -13.94 3.01
N ASP A 402 -24.57 -14.75 1.97
CA ASP A 402 -25.92 -15.08 1.48
C ASP A 402 -26.77 -15.78 2.54
N LYS A 403 -26.18 -16.66 3.36
CA LYS A 403 -26.88 -17.44 4.39
C LYS A 403 -27.04 -16.72 5.73
N LEU A 404 -26.08 -15.88 6.10
CA LEU A 404 -26.03 -15.25 7.42
C LEU A 404 -26.50 -13.80 7.40
N GLY A 405 -26.38 -13.12 6.26
CA GLY A 405 -26.53 -11.67 6.15
C GLY A 405 -25.49 -10.91 6.99
N LYS A 406 -25.46 -9.59 6.86
CA LYS A 406 -24.51 -8.72 7.59
C LYS A 406 -24.51 -8.98 9.10
N ASN A 407 -25.70 -8.96 9.73
CA ASN A 407 -25.81 -9.15 11.18
C ASN A 407 -25.37 -10.54 11.64
N GLY A 408 -25.51 -11.56 10.81
CA GLY A 408 -25.04 -12.91 11.09
C GLY A 408 -23.53 -13.01 10.98
N ILE A 409 -22.93 -12.36 9.99
CA ILE A 409 -21.47 -12.25 9.83
C ILE A 409 -20.87 -11.55 11.07
N ASP A 410 -21.40 -10.40 11.48
CA ASP A 410 -20.89 -9.66 12.64
C ASP A 410 -20.91 -10.51 13.92
N ARG A 411 -22.01 -11.23 14.17
CA ARG A 411 -22.11 -12.16 15.32
C ARG A 411 -21.10 -13.30 15.23
N ALA A 412 -20.96 -13.93 14.08
CA ALA A 412 -20.04 -15.06 13.89
C ALA A 412 -18.57 -14.63 14.03
N VAL A 413 -18.23 -13.43 13.53
CA VAL A 413 -16.91 -12.83 13.71
C VAL A 413 -16.63 -12.55 15.19
N GLU A 414 -17.60 -12.06 15.95
CA GLU A 414 -17.44 -11.79 17.38
C GLU A 414 -17.23 -13.08 18.19
N VAL A 415 -17.94 -14.16 17.84
CA VAL A 415 -17.68 -15.50 18.42
C VAL A 415 -16.24 -15.92 18.13
N GLY A 416 -15.80 -15.80 16.87
CA GLY A 416 -14.43 -16.19 16.47
C GLY A 416 -13.32 -15.36 17.14
N LYS A 417 -13.56 -14.08 17.48
CA LYS A 417 -12.57 -13.24 18.17
C LYS A 417 -12.16 -13.76 19.57
N ASN A 418 -13.06 -14.42 20.23
CA ASN A 418 -12.90 -14.87 21.62
C ASN A 418 -12.43 -16.32 21.72
N GLN A 419 -12.14 -16.97 20.61
CA GLN A 419 -11.83 -18.41 20.56
C GLN A 419 -10.53 -18.68 19.78
N ALA A 420 -9.83 -19.74 20.19
CA ALA A 420 -8.77 -20.30 19.38
C ALA A 420 -9.39 -21.19 18.28
N PRO A 421 -8.95 -21.09 17.01
CA PRO A 421 -9.42 -21.98 15.95
C PRO A 421 -9.20 -23.46 16.30
N GLY A 422 -10.17 -24.32 15.96
CA GLY A 422 -10.10 -25.77 16.15
C GLY A 422 -10.94 -26.33 17.28
N GLY A 423 -11.59 -25.46 18.07
CA GLY A 423 -12.54 -25.90 19.13
C GLY A 423 -13.90 -26.36 18.59
N GLY A 424 -14.22 -26.02 17.34
CA GLY A 424 -15.51 -26.30 16.72
C GLY A 424 -16.65 -25.39 17.18
N ASP A 425 -16.38 -24.51 18.13
CA ASP A 425 -17.41 -23.66 18.76
C ASP A 425 -18.07 -22.72 17.75
N LEU A 426 -17.27 -22.13 16.83
CA LEU A 426 -17.85 -21.29 15.78
C LEU A 426 -18.81 -22.07 14.90
N LEU A 427 -18.46 -23.31 14.51
CA LEU A 427 -19.28 -24.13 13.63
C LEU A 427 -20.63 -24.47 14.27
N MET A 428 -20.71 -24.57 15.61
CA MET A 428 -21.97 -24.77 16.33
C MET A 428 -22.91 -23.56 16.25
N HIS A 429 -22.39 -22.38 15.99
CA HIS A 429 -23.18 -21.15 15.83
C HIS A 429 -23.63 -20.91 14.37
N LEU A 430 -23.13 -21.69 13.43
CA LEU A 430 -23.53 -21.63 12.03
C LEU A 430 -24.74 -22.54 11.75
N PRO A 431 -25.60 -22.18 10.79
CA PRO A 431 -26.68 -23.07 10.33
C PRO A 431 -26.11 -24.43 9.87
N LYS A 432 -26.78 -25.52 10.21
CA LYS A 432 -26.33 -26.89 9.85
C LYS A 432 -26.12 -27.06 8.35
N GLU A 433 -26.96 -26.46 7.54
CA GLU A 433 -26.85 -26.48 6.08
C GLU A 433 -25.55 -25.80 5.60
N VAL A 434 -25.11 -24.70 6.27
CA VAL A 434 -23.85 -24.02 5.97
C VAL A 434 -22.68 -24.93 6.27
N VAL A 435 -22.66 -25.54 7.45
CA VAL A 435 -21.61 -26.47 7.86
C VAL A 435 -21.53 -27.66 6.89
N ALA A 436 -22.67 -28.24 6.48
CA ALA A 436 -22.72 -29.38 5.56
C ALA A 436 -22.21 -29.01 4.15
N THR A 437 -22.60 -27.85 3.63
CA THR A 437 -22.16 -27.39 2.31
C THR A 437 -20.65 -27.14 2.29
N VAL A 438 -20.12 -26.44 3.30
CA VAL A 438 -18.69 -26.16 3.41
C VAL A 438 -17.89 -27.47 3.54
N ALA A 439 -18.35 -28.40 4.39
CA ALA A 439 -17.74 -29.71 4.55
C ALA A 439 -17.62 -30.47 3.23
N SER A 440 -18.71 -30.48 2.44
CA SER A 440 -18.73 -31.14 1.13
C SER A 440 -17.75 -30.50 0.13
N SER A 441 -17.71 -29.14 0.09
CA SER A 441 -16.84 -28.43 -0.83
C SER A 441 -15.35 -28.56 -0.46
N LEU A 442 -15.03 -28.68 0.83
CA LEU A 442 -13.66 -28.91 1.31
C LEU A 442 -13.09 -30.26 0.88
N GLY A 443 -13.94 -31.28 0.68
CA GLY A 443 -13.54 -32.56 0.13
C GLY A 443 -12.90 -32.43 -1.27
N GLY A 444 -13.28 -31.44 -2.06
CA GLY A 444 -12.64 -31.13 -3.35
C GLY A 444 -11.28 -30.43 -3.22
N VAL A 445 -11.07 -29.65 -2.16
CA VAL A 445 -9.81 -28.95 -1.89
C VAL A 445 -8.77 -29.87 -1.27
N LEU A 446 -9.18 -30.72 -0.32
CA LEU A 446 -8.34 -31.69 0.40
C LEU A 446 -8.93 -33.11 0.34
N PRO A 447 -8.77 -33.79 -0.80
CA PRO A 447 -9.39 -35.11 -1.03
C PRO A 447 -8.99 -36.18 0.00
N SER A 448 -7.78 -36.11 0.56
CA SER A 448 -7.29 -37.02 1.60
C SER A 448 -8.12 -36.98 2.90
N ARG A 449 -8.88 -35.90 3.11
CA ARG A 449 -9.72 -35.65 4.30
C ARG A 449 -11.22 -35.58 3.98
N ALA A 450 -11.63 -35.88 2.75
CA ALA A 450 -13.00 -35.71 2.28
C ALA A 450 -14.04 -36.40 3.20
N GLU A 451 -13.82 -37.68 3.57
CA GLU A 451 -14.71 -38.42 4.47
C GLU A 451 -14.78 -37.78 5.86
N ALA A 452 -13.63 -37.34 6.41
CA ALA A 452 -13.56 -36.71 7.71
C ALA A 452 -14.32 -35.35 7.75
N PHE A 453 -14.25 -34.57 6.69
CA PHE A 453 -15.05 -33.35 6.57
C PHE A 453 -16.55 -33.62 6.60
N LEU A 454 -17.03 -34.66 5.87
CA LEU A 454 -18.45 -35.03 5.80
C LEU A 454 -19.02 -35.54 7.14
N GLU A 455 -18.18 -35.99 8.07
CA GLU A 455 -18.59 -36.41 9.41
C GLU A 455 -18.82 -35.22 10.37
N ILE A 456 -18.23 -34.05 10.12
CA ILE A 456 -18.28 -32.89 11.04
C ILE A 456 -19.70 -32.44 11.35
N PRO A 457 -20.62 -32.27 10.37
CA PRO A 457 -22.02 -31.85 10.67
C PRO A 457 -22.75 -32.84 11.62
N ASN A 458 -22.42 -34.13 11.56
CA ASN A 458 -23.01 -35.14 12.42
C ASN A 458 -22.42 -35.14 13.84
N LYS A 459 -21.16 -34.78 13.99
CA LYS A 459 -20.48 -34.67 15.30
C LYS A 459 -20.95 -33.46 16.10
N LEU A 460 -21.13 -32.32 15.44
CA LEU A 460 -21.60 -31.07 16.07
C LEU A 460 -23.07 -31.17 16.53
N GLY A 461 -23.88 -32.07 16.02
CA GLY A 461 -25.28 -32.20 16.40
C GLY A 461 -25.53 -33.17 17.58
N LYS A 462 -24.50 -33.71 18.22
CA LYS A 462 -24.60 -34.69 19.32
C LYS A 462 -24.27 -34.11 20.71
N ASN A 463 -23.96 -32.83 20.82
CA ASN A 463 -23.75 -32.10 22.09
C ASN A 463 -24.98 -31.13 22.31
#